data_c386ffce0d6201fa7d252835a1301d33
#
_entry.id   c386ffce0d6201fa7d252835a1301d33
#
_cell.length_a   1.000
_cell.length_b   1.000
_cell.length_c   1.000
_cell.angle_alpha   90.00
_cell.angle_beta   90.00
_cell.angle_gamma   90.00
#
_symmetry.space_group_name_H-M   'P 1'
#
loop_
_entity.id
_entity.type
_entity.pdbx_description
1 polymer ?
#
loop_
_entity_poly.entity_id
_entity_poly.type
_entity_poly.pdbx_seq_one_letter_code
_entity_poly.pdbx_strand_id
1 'polypeptide(L)'
;MLTPQASIGVAMFPADGWDVDSLVRHADIAMYRAKSEGGARIVFYSLEMNQAMQERLALENALREAVRSGQLRLHYQPQVSIDGSSIVGVEALVRWRHPVKGYISPARCIPLAEATGQIMPISEWVLQRACSDMLSLQQKGLGSPPG
;
A
#
# COMPACT_ATOMS: atom_id res chain seq x y z
N MET A 1 17.10 25.31 -13.08
CA MET A 1 17.75 24.42 -14.06
C MET A 1 17.09 23.06 -13.90
N LEU A 2 16.39 22.55 -14.93
CA LEU A 2 15.76 21.24 -14.89
C LEU A 2 16.82 20.19 -15.25
N THR A 3 17.17 19.31 -14.32
CA THR A 3 18.06 18.17 -14.58
C THR A 3 17.20 16.98 -14.98
N PRO A 4 17.23 16.52 -16.24
CA PRO A 4 16.48 15.35 -16.65
C PRO A 4 17.05 14.12 -15.95
N GLN A 5 16.16 13.32 -15.37
CA GLN A 5 16.51 12.05 -14.73
C GLN A 5 15.90 10.91 -15.54
N ALA A 6 16.68 9.90 -15.84
CA ALA A 6 16.24 8.72 -16.57
C ALA A 6 16.33 7.46 -15.70
N SER A 7 15.30 6.62 -15.78
CA SER A 7 15.32 5.26 -15.22
C SER A 7 15.48 4.28 -16.38
N ILE A 8 16.49 3.41 -16.29
CA ILE A 8 16.85 2.50 -17.39
C ILE A 8 16.75 1.06 -16.87
N GLY A 9 15.99 0.23 -17.59
CA GLY A 9 15.98 -1.22 -17.40
C GLY A 9 16.82 -1.90 -18.45
N VAL A 10 17.55 -2.92 -18.06
CA VAL A 10 18.45 -3.69 -18.94
C VAL A 10 18.11 -5.17 -18.85
N ALA A 11 17.95 -5.82 -20.00
CA ALA A 11 17.88 -7.27 -20.13
C ALA A 11 18.98 -7.75 -21.08
N MET A 12 19.62 -8.86 -20.74
CA MET A 12 20.81 -9.38 -21.43
C MET A 12 20.46 -10.62 -22.26
N PHE A 13 20.84 -10.60 -23.53
CA PHE A 13 20.81 -11.80 -24.37
C PHE A 13 22.07 -12.65 -24.13
N PRO A 14 21.96 -14.00 -24.08
CA PRO A 14 20.72 -14.80 -24.06
C PRO A 14 20.19 -15.06 -22.64
N ALA A 15 20.80 -14.52 -21.60
CA ALA A 15 20.55 -14.85 -20.20
C ALA A 15 19.10 -14.54 -19.77
N ASP A 16 18.56 -13.41 -20.26
CA ASP A 16 17.23 -12.91 -19.86
C ASP A 16 16.16 -13.14 -20.92
N GLY A 17 16.49 -13.78 -22.04
CA GLY A 17 15.53 -14.11 -23.10
C GLY A 17 16.20 -14.48 -24.41
N TRP A 18 15.46 -15.25 -25.25
CA TRP A 18 15.93 -15.72 -26.55
C TRP A 18 15.26 -15.01 -27.74
N ASP A 19 14.25 -14.18 -27.48
CA ASP A 19 13.51 -13.40 -28.46
C ASP A 19 13.38 -11.95 -28.04
N VAL A 20 13.10 -11.08 -29.00
CA VAL A 20 12.99 -9.64 -28.79
C VAL A 20 11.86 -9.29 -27.80
N ASP A 21 10.71 -9.95 -27.92
CA ASP A 21 9.54 -9.64 -27.11
C ASP A 21 9.82 -9.95 -25.62
N SER A 22 10.48 -11.06 -25.34
CA SER A 22 10.91 -11.43 -23.99
C SER A 22 11.90 -10.42 -23.42
N LEU A 23 12.93 -10.05 -24.21
CA LEU A 23 13.94 -9.10 -23.77
C LEU A 23 13.36 -7.71 -23.49
N VAL A 24 12.49 -7.21 -24.37
CA VAL A 24 11.81 -5.92 -24.17
C VAL A 24 10.95 -5.95 -22.92
N ARG A 25 10.13 -6.98 -22.74
CA ARG A 25 9.30 -7.14 -21.54
C ARG A 25 10.14 -7.20 -20.26
N HIS A 26 11.26 -7.91 -20.26
CA HIS A 26 12.14 -8.01 -19.11
C HIS A 26 12.87 -6.69 -18.82
N ALA A 27 13.29 -5.97 -19.85
CA ALA A 27 13.84 -4.62 -19.70
C ALA A 27 12.80 -3.63 -19.12
N ASP A 28 11.53 -3.72 -19.56
CA ASP A 28 10.45 -2.92 -19.01
C ASP A 28 10.20 -3.20 -17.52
N ILE A 29 10.23 -4.46 -17.10
CA ILE A 29 10.13 -4.83 -15.67
C ILE A 29 11.27 -4.21 -14.87
N ALA A 30 12.49 -4.30 -15.37
CA ALA A 30 13.66 -3.71 -14.72
C ALA A 30 13.59 -2.16 -14.68
N MET A 31 13.12 -1.53 -15.75
CA MET A 31 12.90 -0.08 -15.79
C MET A 31 11.83 0.36 -14.78
N TYR A 32 10.74 -0.40 -14.67
CA TYR A 32 9.71 -0.13 -13.68
C TYR A 32 10.26 -0.23 -12.25
N ARG A 33 11.11 -1.21 -11.98
CA ARG A 33 11.83 -1.36 -10.71
C ARG A 33 12.71 -0.13 -10.44
N ALA A 34 13.47 0.33 -11.43
CA ALA A 34 14.27 1.53 -11.33
C ALA A 34 13.43 2.76 -10.93
N LYS A 35 12.24 2.92 -11.51
CA LYS A 35 11.31 4.02 -11.17
C LYS A 35 10.77 3.90 -9.74
N SER A 36 10.35 2.71 -9.33
CA SER A 36 9.76 2.47 -7.99
C SER A 36 10.76 2.64 -6.85
N GLU A 37 12.05 2.52 -7.11
CA GLU A 37 13.14 2.71 -6.14
C GLU A 37 13.69 4.15 -6.10
N GLY A 38 12.93 5.12 -6.60
CA GLY A 38 13.29 6.53 -6.55
C GLY A 38 13.80 7.11 -7.88
N GLY A 39 13.85 6.31 -8.94
CA GLY A 39 14.23 6.75 -10.28
C GLY A 39 15.75 6.99 -10.46
N ALA A 40 16.13 7.60 -11.59
CA ALA A 40 17.49 8.05 -11.90
C ALA A 40 18.59 6.98 -11.73
N ARG A 41 18.30 5.74 -12.12
CA ARG A 41 19.23 4.60 -12.00
C ARG A 41 19.07 3.60 -13.13
N ILE A 42 20.10 2.76 -13.27
CA ILE A 42 20.10 1.61 -14.16
C ILE A 42 19.84 0.37 -13.31
N VAL A 43 18.90 -0.48 -13.75
CA VAL A 43 18.60 -1.76 -13.11
C VAL A 43 18.65 -2.86 -14.15
N PHE A 44 19.37 -3.92 -13.85
CA PHE A 44 19.40 -5.14 -14.65
C PHE A 44 18.25 -6.05 -14.22
N TYR A 45 17.65 -6.72 -15.19
CA TYR A 45 16.58 -7.68 -14.93
C TYR A 45 17.06 -8.85 -14.06
N SER A 46 16.14 -9.36 -13.23
CA SER A 46 16.30 -10.65 -12.56
C SER A 46 14.95 -11.36 -12.45
N LEU A 47 14.98 -12.67 -12.31
CA LEU A 47 13.76 -13.49 -12.18
C LEU A 47 12.89 -13.08 -10.98
N GLU A 48 13.52 -12.64 -9.89
CA GLU A 48 12.81 -12.18 -8.69
C GLU A 48 11.97 -10.93 -8.98
N MET A 49 12.40 -10.07 -9.91
CA MET A 49 11.62 -8.89 -10.32
C MET A 49 10.32 -9.29 -11.00
N ASN A 50 10.34 -10.36 -11.80
CA ASN A 50 9.12 -10.87 -12.44
C ASN A 50 8.13 -11.38 -11.39
N GLN A 51 8.60 -12.15 -10.41
CA GLN A 51 7.77 -12.64 -9.31
C GLN A 51 7.18 -11.48 -8.49
N ALA A 52 8.01 -10.49 -8.13
CA ALA A 52 7.58 -9.31 -7.40
C ALA A 52 6.52 -8.50 -8.17
N MET A 53 6.66 -8.38 -9.49
CA MET A 53 5.69 -7.72 -10.35
C MET A 53 4.35 -8.47 -10.39
N GLN A 54 4.38 -9.80 -10.52
CA GLN A 54 3.18 -10.64 -10.48
C GLN A 54 2.46 -10.55 -9.12
N GLU A 55 3.22 -10.59 -8.03
CA GLU A 55 2.65 -10.40 -6.68
C GLU A 55 2.00 -9.04 -6.51
N ARG A 56 2.64 -7.99 -7.03
CA ARG A 56 2.11 -6.63 -6.98
C ARG A 56 0.79 -6.54 -7.72
N LEU A 57 0.72 -7.02 -8.97
CA LEU A 57 -0.51 -7.02 -9.77
C LEU A 57 -1.64 -7.81 -9.08
N ALA A 58 -1.32 -8.95 -8.49
CA ALA A 58 -2.28 -9.73 -7.72
C ALA A 58 -2.82 -8.94 -6.51
N LEU A 59 -1.95 -8.22 -5.79
CA LEU A 59 -2.35 -7.38 -4.66
C LEU A 59 -3.15 -6.15 -5.11
N GLU A 60 -2.83 -5.53 -6.25
CA GLU A 60 -3.59 -4.41 -6.83
C GLU A 60 -5.04 -4.82 -7.11
N ASN A 61 -5.24 -5.97 -7.74
CA ASN A 61 -6.58 -6.50 -8.02
C ASN A 61 -7.33 -6.86 -6.73
N ALA A 62 -6.64 -7.52 -5.78
CA ALA A 62 -7.24 -7.89 -4.50
C ALA A 62 -7.62 -6.65 -3.66
N LEU A 63 -6.81 -5.57 -3.69
CA LEU A 63 -7.10 -4.34 -2.95
C LEU A 63 -8.37 -3.66 -3.46
N ARG A 64 -8.59 -3.67 -4.78
CA ARG A 64 -9.82 -3.12 -5.39
C ARG A 64 -11.07 -3.79 -4.85
N GLU A 65 -11.00 -5.09 -4.60
CA GLU A 65 -12.10 -5.86 -4.03
C GLU A 65 -12.18 -5.72 -2.49
N ALA A 66 -11.08 -5.42 -1.83
CA ALA A 66 -11.00 -5.41 -0.36
C ALA A 66 -11.98 -4.44 0.31
N VAL A 67 -12.23 -3.28 -0.30
CA VAL A 67 -13.19 -2.29 0.20
C VAL A 67 -14.61 -2.85 0.15
N ARG A 68 -14.97 -3.47 -0.98
CA ARG A 68 -16.34 -3.99 -1.23
C ARG A 68 -16.63 -5.26 -0.44
N SER A 69 -15.64 -6.13 -0.28
CA SER A 69 -15.80 -7.44 0.36
C SER A 69 -15.58 -7.42 1.89
N GLY A 70 -15.43 -6.22 2.47
CA GLY A 70 -15.29 -6.07 3.91
C GLY A 70 -14.00 -6.70 4.46
N GLN A 71 -12.92 -6.68 3.68
CA GLN A 71 -11.60 -7.15 4.12
C GLN A 71 -10.82 -6.09 4.90
N LEU A 72 -11.25 -4.82 4.87
CA LEU A 72 -10.66 -3.76 5.66
C LEU A 72 -11.16 -3.79 7.11
N ARG A 73 -10.29 -3.44 8.04
CA ARG A 73 -10.57 -3.26 9.46
C ARG A 73 -9.91 -1.99 9.95
N LEU A 74 -10.47 -1.37 10.99
CA LEU A 74 -9.77 -0.33 11.74
C LEU A 74 -9.26 -0.89 13.06
N HIS A 75 -8.01 -0.59 13.35
CA HIS A 75 -7.46 -0.70 14.69
C HIS A 75 -7.32 0.71 15.25
N TYR A 76 -7.62 0.88 16.52
CA TYR A 76 -7.54 2.16 17.18
C TYR A 76 -6.37 2.15 18.17
N GLN A 77 -5.44 3.09 17.98
CA GLN A 77 -4.32 3.28 18.89
C GLN A 77 -4.62 4.47 19.78
N PRO A 78 -4.70 4.27 21.13
CA PRO A 78 -4.91 5.38 22.06
C PRO A 78 -3.74 6.36 22.02
N GLN A 79 -4.06 7.64 22.04
CA GLN A 79 -3.11 8.72 22.27
C GLN A 79 -3.29 9.21 23.70
N VAL A 80 -2.23 9.19 24.48
CA VAL A 80 -2.26 9.60 25.89
C VAL A 80 -1.64 10.98 26.06
N SER A 81 -2.08 11.71 27.09
CA SER A 81 -1.45 12.96 27.51
C SER A 81 0.02 12.75 27.89
N ILE A 82 0.82 13.83 27.85
CA ILE A 82 2.27 13.75 28.14
C ILE A 82 2.56 13.17 29.53
N ASP A 83 1.70 13.46 30.52
CA ASP A 83 1.77 12.94 31.88
C ASP A 83 1.22 11.50 32.03
N GLY A 84 0.68 10.93 30.95
CA GLY A 84 0.11 9.58 30.92
C GLY A 84 -1.22 9.42 31.67
N SER A 85 -1.83 10.51 32.18
CA SER A 85 -2.97 10.45 33.08
C SER A 85 -4.31 10.24 32.35
N SER A 86 -4.39 10.59 31.04
CA SER A 86 -5.64 10.53 30.30
C SER A 86 -5.44 10.18 28.82
N ILE A 87 -6.48 9.61 28.21
CA ILE A 87 -6.54 9.40 26.75
C ILE A 87 -7.08 10.68 26.12
N VAL A 88 -6.27 11.33 25.30
CA VAL A 88 -6.62 12.58 24.61
C VAL A 88 -7.15 12.37 23.20
N GLY A 89 -7.00 11.17 22.65
CA GLY A 89 -7.47 10.82 21.32
C GLY A 89 -7.22 9.37 20.96
N VAL A 90 -7.64 9.01 19.77
CA VAL A 90 -7.34 7.70 19.16
C VAL A 90 -6.94 7.89 17.71
N GLU A 91 -5.94 7.17 17.27
CA GLU A 91 -5.56 7.10 15.87
C GLU A 91 -6.25 5.89 15.22
N ALA A 92 -6.99 6.12 14.13
CA ALA A 92 -7.62 5.07 13.37
C ALA A 92 -6.64 4.54 12.29
N LEU A 93 -6.19 3.33 12.48
CA LEU A 93 -5.19 2.68 11.64
C LEU A 93 -5.83 1.59 10.79
N VAL A 94 -5.87 1.78 9.48
CA VAL A 94 -6.39 0.79 8.55
C VAL A 94 -5.56 -0.47 8.56
N ARG A 95 -6.22 -1.62 8.49
CA ARG A 95 -5.63 -2.95 8.38
C ARG A 95 -6.34 -3.72 7.28
N TRP A 96 -5.60 -4.30 6.38
CA TRP A 96 -6.14 -5.15 5.34
C TRP A 96 -5.95 -6.63 5.70
N ARG A 97 -7.05 -7.33 5.92
CA ARG A 97 -7.07 -8.77 6.15
C ARG A 97 -7.37 -9.49 4.84
N HIS A 98 -6.31 -9.81 4.11
CA HIS A 98 -6.42 -10.60 2.88
C HIS A 98 -6.80 -12.05 3.19
N PRO A 99 -7.76 -12.66 2.45
CA PRO A 99 -8.29 -14.00 2.79
C PRO A 99 -7.23 -15.11 2.75
N VAL A 100 -6.22 -14.99 1.89
CA VAL A 100 -5.17 -16.01 1.73
C VAL A 100 -3.86 -15.59 2.41
N LYS A 101 -3.46 -14.32 2.28
CA LYS A 101 -2.16 -13.82 2.76
C LYS A 101 -2.19 -13.32 4.21
N GLY A 102 -3.36 -13.32 4.86
CA GLY A 102 -3.50 -12.76 6.20
C GLY A 102 -3.41 -11.23 6.22
N TYR A 103 -2.84 -10.65 7.27
CA TYR A 103 -2.72 -9.19 7.37
C TYR A 103 -1.63 -8.65 6.45
N ILE A 104 -2.04 -7.75 5.54
CA ILE A 104 -1.13 -6.98 4.69
C ILE A 104 -0.75 -5.69 5.42
N SER A 105 0.55 -5.44 5.54
CA SER A 105 1.07 -4.23 6.19
C SER A 105 0.60 -2.95 5.49
N PRO A 106 0.21 -1.89 6.24
CA PRO A 106 -0.07 -0.57 5.69
C PRO A 106 1.06 -0.02 4.82
N ALA A 107 2.31 -0.28 5.18
CA ALA A 107 3.48 0.10 4.39
C ALA A 107 3.52 -0.54 2.98
N ARG A 108 2.80 -1.65 2.76
CA ARG A 108 2.62 -2.26 1.43
C ARG A 108 1.34 -1.80 0.74
N CYS A 109 0.22 -1.72 1.47
CA CYS A 109 -1.07 -1.45 0.84
C CYS A 109 -1.32 0.04 0.56
N ILE A 110 -0.79 0.96 1.37
CA ILE A 110 -1.02 2.40 1.16
C ILE A 110 -0.32 2.91 -0.13
N PRO A 111 0.98 2.67 -0.36
CA PRO A 111 1.61 3.07 -1.62
C PRO A 111 0.95 2.43 -2.86
N LEU A 112 0.44 1.20 -2.70
CA LEU A 112 -0.29 0.51 -3.75
C LEU A 112 -1.64 1.21 -4.06
N ALA A 113 -2.37 1.60 -3.01
CA ALA A 113 -3.62 2.33 -3.12
C ALA A 113 -3.43 3.71 -3.79
N GLU A 114 -2.36 4.41 -3.44
CA GLU A 114 -1.98 5.70 -4.03
C GLU A 114 -1.67 5.56 -5.52
N ALA A 115 -0.81 4.60 -5.87
CA ALA A 115 -0.40 4.36 -7.26
C ALA A 115 -1.57 3.94 -8.18
N THR A 116 -2.61 3.33 -7.62
CA THR A 116 -3.77 2.81 -8.37
C THR A 116 -5.03 3.69 -8.23
N GLY A 117 -4.95 4.82 -7.50
CA GLY A 117 -6.09 5.70 -7.23
C GLY A 117 -7.12 5.12 -6.26
N GLN A 118 -6.84 3.98 -5.64
CA GLN A 118 -7.73 3.33 -4.67
C GLN A 118 -7.67 3.97 -3.28
N ILE A 119 -6.74 4.88 -3.06
CA ILE A 119 -6.60 5.58 -1.78
C ILE A 119 -7.87 6.39 -1.44
N MET A 120 -8.56 6.96 -2.44
CA MET A 120 -9.77 7.75 -2.21
C MET A 120 -10.92 6.91 -1.64
N PRO A 121 -11.37 5.80 -2.29
CA PRO A 121 -12.43 4.96 -1.71
C PRO A 121 -12.02 4.31 -0.39
N ILE A 122 -10.75 4.03 -0.16
CA ILE A 122 -10.27 3.55 1.15
C ILE A 122 -10.41 4.65 2.20
N SER A 123 -10.00 5.89 1.90
CA SER A 123 -10.11 7.03 2.81
C SER A 123 -11.56 7.34 3.19
N GLU A 124 -12.48 7.33 2.22
CA GLU A 124 -13.91 7.50 2.46
C GLU A 124 -14.45 6.41 3.40
N TRP A 125 -14.10 5.15 3.14
CA TRP A 125 -14.49 4.03 3.99
C TRP A 125 -13.93 4.19 5.42
N VAL A 126 -12.65 4.59 5.55
CA VAL A 126 -12.00 4.81 6.86
C VAL A 126 -12.73 5.89 7.66
N LEU A 127 -13.03 7.04 7.03
CA LEU A 127 -13.74 8.14 7.67
C LEU A 127 -15.14 7.74 8.14
N GLN A 128 -15.93 7.12 7.27
CA GLN A 128 -17.27 6.66 7.60
C GLN A 128 -17.25 5.64 8.74
N ARG A 129 -16.33 4.69 8.67
CA ARG A 129 -16.18 3.64 9.67
C ARG A 129 -15.72 4.20 11.01
N ALA A 130 -14.72 5.08 11.02
CA ALA A 130 -14.21 5.71 12.24
C ALA A 130 -15.29 6.54 12.94
N CYS A 131 -16.04 7.35 12.21
CA CYS A 131 -17.16 8.13 12.77
C CYS A 131 -18.24 7.21 13.40
N SER A 132 -18.61 6.13 12.69
CA SER A 132 -19.61 5.17 13.20
C SER A 132 -19.13 4.47 14.48
N ASP A 133 -17.87 4.03 14.49
CA ASP A 133 -17.28 3.34 15.65
C ASP A 133 -17.16 4.30 16.84
N MET A 134 -16.77 5.56 16.63
CA MET A 134 -16.70 6.57 17.70
C MET A 134 -18.05 6.87 18.31
N LEU A 135 -19.11 7.03 17.49
CA LEU A 135 -20.48 7.19 18.00
C LEU A 135 -20.90 6.00 18.86
N SER A 136 -20.59 4.79 18.42
CA SER A 136 -20.89 3.57 19.17
C SER A 136 -20.13 3.49 20.50
N LEU A 137 -18.88 3.94 20.54
CA LEU A 137 -18.07 4.01 21.76
C LEU A 137 -18.62 5.04 22.76
N GLN A 138 -19.01 6.23 22.28
CA GLN A 138 -19.65 7.26 23.12
C GLN A 138 -20.96 6.78 23.76
N GLN A 139 -21.79 6.08 22.98
CA GLN A 139 -23.04 5.49 23.50
C GLN A 139 -22.81 4.45 24.61
N LYS A 140 -21.65 3.79 24.60
CA LYS A 140 -21.23 2.83 25.62
C LYS A 140 -20.51 3.47 26.80
N GLY A 141 -20.42 4.81 26.87
CA GLY A 141 -19.71 5.54 27.91
C GLY A 141 -18.19 5.50 27.80
N LEU A 142 -17.67 5.03 26.65
CA LEU A 142 -16.24 5.01 26.38
C LEU A 142 -15.93 6.21 25.46
N GLY A 143 -15.22 7.22 25.98
CA GLY A 143 -14.75 8.32 25.14
C GLY A 143 -15.41 9.68 25.32
N SER A 144 -16.02 9.94 26.46
CA SER A 144 -16.27 11.32 26.87
C SER A 144 -14.94 11.91 27.38
N PRO A 145 -14.47 13.05 26.85
CA PRO A 145 -13.37 13.77 27.50
C PRO A 145 -13.82 14.11 28.92
N PRO A 146 -12.89 14.07 29.90
CA PRO A 146 -13.20 14.62 31.24
C PRO A 146 -13.65 16.06 31.05
N GLY A 147 -14.82 16.40 31.63
CA GLY A 147 -15.37 17.73 31.62
C GLY A 147 -14.51 18.73 32.41
#